data_c6453a1aaa789d5e5513eead7c1f70b7
#
_entry.id   c6453a1aaa789d5e5513eead7c1f70b7
#
_cell.length_a   1.000
_cell.length_b   1.000
_cell.length_c   1.000
_cell.angle_alpha   90.00
_cell.angle_beta   90.00
_cell.angle_gamma   90.00
#
_symmetry.space_group_name_H-M   'P 1'
#
loop_
_entity.id
_entity.type
_entity.pdbx_description
1 polymer ?
#
loop_
_entity_poly.entity_id
_entity_poly.type
_entity_poly.pdbx_seq_one_letter_code
_entity_poly.pdbx_strand_id
1 'polypeptide(L)'
;MPSFFSKEYITAEASYNRWLVPPAALAIHLSIGMAYGFSVFWKPLGNALIGGDGKPLAACAAGAATFSDKLHGTLRALTATDCNWTQFDLGWMYTLFFVLLGCSAALWGSWLERSGPRKAGLVSTLCWCGGLLLSALGIYTHQLWMM
;
A
#
# COMPACT_ATOMS: atom_id res chain seq x y z
N MET A 1 -35.70 -13.86 -3.59
CA MET A 1 -35.04 -13.18 -2.46
C MET A 1 -34.10 -12.16 -3.02
N PRO A 2 -34.17 -10.87 -2.65
CA PRO A 2 -33.20 -9.88 -3.12
C PRO A 2 -31.81 -10.29 -2.63
N SER A 3 -30.82 -10.21 -3.52
CA SER A 3 -29.43 -10.54 -3.21
C SER A 3 -28.89 -9.54 -2.18
N PHE A 4 -28.05 -9.98 -1.26
CA PHE A 4 -27.36 -9.12 -0.27
C PHE A 4 -26.65 -7.91 -0.92
N PHE A 5 -26.32 -8.02 -2.20
CA PHE A 5 -25.69 -6.99 -3.03
C PHE A 5 -26.66 -6.19 -3.90
N SER A 6 -27.99 -6.37 -3.76
CA SER A 6 -28.97 -5.60 -4.52
C SER A 6 -29.06 -4.16 -4.01
N LYS A 7 -29.36 -3.22 -4.92
CA LYS A 7 -29.49 -1.79 -4.59
C LYS A 7 -30.54 -1.53 -3.51
N GLU A 8 -31.62 -2.29 -3.48
CA GLU A 8 -32.71 -2.19 -2.52
C GLU A 8 -32.26 -2.47 -1.08
N TYR A 9 -31.28 -3.38 -0.91
CA TYR A 9 -30.73 -3.73 0.40
C TYR A 9 -29.67 -2.74 0.91
N ILE A 10 -29.20 -1.83 0.04
CA ILE A 10 -28.14 -0.87 0.35
C ILE A 10 -28.71 0.49 0.75
N THR A 11 -29.97 0.76 0.35
CA THR A 11 -30.67 2.00 0.71
C THR A 11 -31.15 1.92 2.13
N ALA A 12 -30.69 2.84 2.98
CA ALA A 12 -31.12 2.90 4.37
C ALA A 12 -32.58 3.37 4.46
N GLU A 13 -33.35 2.77 5.38
CA GLU A 13 -34.70 3.23 5.71
C GLU A 13 -34.72 4.66 6.27
N ALA A 14 -35.87 5.32 6.17
CA ALA A 14 -36.05 6.68 6.67
C ALA A 14 -35.81 6.80 8.20
N SER A 15 -35.98 5.70 8.93
CA SER A 15 -35.73 5.58 10.38
C SER A 15 -34.27 5.39 10.77
N TYR A 16 -33.33 5.21 9.79
CA TYR A 16 -31.93 4.95 10.06
C TYR A 16 -31.24 6.15 10.73
N ASN A 17 -30.53 5.88 11.82
CA ASN A 17 -29.77 6.91 12.52
C ASN A 17 -28.51 7.29 11.76
N ARG A 18 -28.56 8.43 11.07
CA ARG A 18 -27.46 8.95 10.24
C ARG A 18 -26.19 9.27 11.03
N TRP A 19 -26.29 9.46 12.35
CA TRP A 19 -25.14 9.73 13.22
C TRP A 19 -24.21 8.53 13.40
N LEU A 20 -24.60 7.34 12.94
CA LEU A 20 -23.71 6.18 12.88
C LEU A 20 -22.74 6.20 11.71
N VAL A 21 -23.00 7.02 10.69
CA VAL A 21 -22.13 7.11 9.50
C VAL A 21 -20.76 7.74 9.81
N PRO A 22 -20.66 8.89 10.53
CA PRO A 22 -19.37 9.49 10.87
C PRO A 22 -18.43 8.54 11.64
N PRO A 23 -18.85 7.85 12.73
CA PRO A 23 -17.96 6.94 13.44
C PRO A 23 -17.55 5.72 12.59
N ALA A 24 -18.44 5.22 11.74
CA ALA A 24 -18.10 4.13 10.82
C ALA A 24 -17.06 4.59 9.77
N ALA A 25 -17.22 5.77 9.20
CA ALA A 25 -16.26 6.36 8.29
C ALA A 25 -14.90 6.61 8.97
N LEU A 26 -14.91 7.10 10.22
CA LEU A 26 -13.70 7.29 11.01
C LEU A 26 -12.97 5.96 11.27
N ALA A 27 -13.69 4.89 11.61
CA ALA A 27 -13.11 3.57 11.82
C ALA A 27 -12.40 3.05 10.55
N ILE A 28 -13.02 3.24 9.38
CA ILE A 28 -12.40 2.87 8.08
C ILE A 28 -11.14 3.70 7.84
N HIS A 29 -11.20 5.02 8.05
CA HIS A 29 -10.05 5.90 7.85
C HIS A 29 -8.90 5.58 8.80
N LEU A 30 -9.17 5.24 10.06
CA LEU A 30 -8.15 4.81 11.02
C LEU A 30 -7.48 3.50 10.55
N SER A 31 -8.25 2.56 10.01
CA SER A 31 -7.71 1.29 9.50
C SER A 31 -6.81 1.49 8.28
N ILE A 32 -7.12 2.44 7.40
CA ILE A 32 -6.32 2.79 6.21
C ILE A 32 -5.16 3.73 6.59
N GLY A 33 -5.28 4.44 7.69
CA GLY A 33 -4.32 5.47 8.15
C GLY A 33 -2.88 4.98 8.31
N MET A 34 -2.66 3.67 8.45
CA MET A 34 -1.33 3.04 8.46
C MET A 34 -0.51 3.40 7.21
N ALA A 35 -1.14 3.59 6.06
CA ALA A 35 -0.45 3.99 4.84
C ALA A 35 0.26 5.34 4.99
N TYR A 36 -0.32 6.29 5.72
CA TYR A 36 0.28 7.61 5.97
C TYR A 36 1.42 7.56 6.99
N GLY A 37 1.40 6.58 7.90
CA GLY A 37 2.45 6.33 8.88
C GLY A 37 3.61 5.45 8.37
N PHE A 38 3.61 5.06 7.10
CA PHE A 38 4.59 4.13 6.54
C PHE A 38 6.05 4.61 6.68
N SER A 39 6.27 5.92 6.76
CA SER A 39 7.61 6.50 6.97
C SER A 39 8.31 6.03 8.24
N VAL A 40 7.55 5.58 9.26
CA VAL A 40 8.11 5.00 10.50
C VAL A 40 8.91 3.72 10.21
N PHE A 41 8.52 2.97 9.17
CA PHE A 41 9.17 1.72 8.79
C PHE A 41 10.40 1.91 7.90
N TRP A 42 10.69 3.10 7.40
CA TRP A 42 11.81 3.36 6.49
C TRP A 42 13.17 3.00 7.11
N LYS A 43 13.40 3.37 8.37
CA LYS A 43 14.65 3.03 9.06
C LYS A 43 14.83 1.51 9.26
N PRO A 44 13.85 0.79 9.81
CA PRO A 44 13.94 -0.67 9.94
C PRO A 44 14.14 -1.36 8.58
N LEU A 45 13.40 -0.95 7.55
CA LEU A 45 13.48 -1.55 6.22
C LEU A 45 14.84 -1.28 5.53
N GLY A 46 15.38 -0.07 5.69
CA GLY A 46 16.70 0.28 5.15
C GLY A 46 17.87 -0.39 5.86
N ASN A 47 17.65 -1.04 7.00
CA ASN A 47 18.64 -1.77 7.78
C ASN A 47 18.24 -3.24 8.02
N ALA A 48 17.37 -3.79 7.17
CA ALA A 48 16.80 -5.12 7.36
C ALA A 48 17.86 -6.24 7.21
N LEU A 49 18.82 -6.07 6.30
CA LEU A 49 19.90 -7.02 6.11
C LEU A 49 21.10 -6.68 7.00
N ILE A 50 21.49 -7.61 7.85
CA ILE A 50 22.62 -7.50 8.77
C ILE A 50 23.70 -8.48 8.32
N GLY A 51 24.95 -7.97 8.18
CA GLY A 51 26.09 -8.79 7.85
C GLY A 51 26.56 -9.68 9.02
N GLY A 52 27.48 -10.59 8.73
CA GLY A 52 28.04 -11.50 9.74
C GLY A 52 28.80 -10.81 10.88
N ASP A 53 29.16 -9.55 10.71
CA ASP A 53 29.78 -8.66 11.71
C ASP A 53 28.78 -7.84 12.55
N GLY A 54 27.47 -8.13 12.42
CA GLY A 54 26.40 -7.45 13.14
C GLY A 54 26.09 -6.02 12.68
N LYS A 55 26.66 -5.59 11.56
CA LYS A 55 26.41 -4.27 10.97
C LYS A 55 25.43 -4.37 9.79
N PRO A 56 24.60 -3.34 9.53
CA PRO A 56 23.77 -3.31 8.34
C PRO A 56 24.62 -3.43 7.06
N LEU A 57 24.17 -4.23 6.11
CA LEU A 57 24.81 -4.34 4.79
C LEU A 57 24.73 -2.99 4.06
N ALA A 58 25.66 -2.77 3.13
CA ALA A 58 25.67 -1.57 2.30
C ALA A 58 24.38 -1.46 1.48
N ALA A 59 23.93 -0.24 1.25
CA ALA A 59 22.76 0.00 0.42
C ALA A 59 23.05 -0.28 -1.07
N CYS A 60 22.04 -0.71 -1.83
CA CYS A 60 22.15 -1.03 -3.25
C CYS A 60 22.66 0.16 -4.11
N ALA A 61 22.37 1.38 -3.68
CA ALA A 61 22.83 2.63 -4.29
C ALA A 61 23.89 3.34 -3.43
N ALA A 62 24.72 2.61 -2.69
CA ALA A 62 25.77 3.20 -1.87
C ALA A 62 26.76 3.99 -2.76
N GLY A 63 26.94 5.28 -2.44
CA GLY A 63 27.83 6.18 -3.20
C GLY A 63 27.19 6.84 -4.44
N ALA A 64 25.90 6.62 -4.72
CA ALA A 64 25.22 7.28 -5.82
C ALA A 64 25.09 8.81 -5.57
N ALA A 65 25.84 9.60 -6.32
CA ALA A 65 25.83 11.06 -6.22
C ALA A 65 24.79 11.69 -7.17
N THR A 66 24.62 11.11 -8.34
CA THR A 66 23.74 11.64 -9.40
C THR A 66 22.36 10.97 -9.34
N PHE A 67 21.33 11.68 -9.85
CA PHE A 67 19.97 11.12 -9.94
C PHE A 67 19.91 9.83 -10.79
N SER A 68 20.66 9.80 -11.89
CA SER A 68 20.77 8.60 -12.74
C SER A 68 21.35 7.40 -11.97
N ASP A 69 22.38 7.64 -11.14
CA ASP A 69 23.00 6.57 -10.34
C ASP A 69 22.03 6.02 -9.30
N LYS A 70 21.23 6.91 -8.69
CA LYS A 70 20.16 6.52 -7.76
C LYS A 70 19.11 5.69 -8.45
N LEU A 71 18.69 6.09 -9.65
CA LEU A 71 17.69 5.35 -10.43
C LEU A 71 18.20 3.95 -10.82
N HIS A 72 19.46 3.84 -11.28
CA HIS A 72 20.08 2.54 -11.53
C HIS A 72 20.20 1.69 -10.27
N GLY A 73 20.53 2.30 -9.14
CA GLY A 73 20.52 1.65 -7.83
C GLY A 73 19.14 1.10 -7.46
N THR A 74 18.07 1.89 -7.67
CA THR A 74 16.69 1.46 -7.43
C THR A 74 16.28 0.32 -8.34
N LEU A 75 16.63 0.36 -9.64
CA LEU A 75 16.36 -0.74 -10.57
C LEU A 75 17.06 -2.04 -10.13
N ARG A 76 18.30 -1.93 -9.62
CA ARG A 76 18.98 -3.06 -9.01
C ARG A 76 18.28 -3.54 -7.74
N ALA A 77 17.86 -2.62 -6.87
CA ALA A 77 17.18 -2.91 -5.61
C ALA A 77 15.85 -3.66 -5.79
N LEU A 78 15.20 -3.55 -6.97
CA LEU A 78 13.95 -4.28 -7.24
C LEU A 78 14.11 -5.79 -7.13
N THR A 79 15.24 -6.33 -7.54
CA THR A 79 15.48 -7.79 -7.60
C THR A 79 16.65 -8.27 -6.75
N ALA A 80 17.53 -7.36 -6.31
CA ALA A 80 18.68 -7.71 -5.49
C ALA A 80 18.28 -8.02 -4.06
N THR A 81 18.78 -9.12 -3.53
CA THR A 81 18.54 -9.59 -2.16
C THR A 81 19.79 -9.49 -1.27
N ASP A 82 20.88 -8.94 -1.81
CA ASP A 82 22.21 -8.87 -1.22
C ASP A 82 22.59 -7.49 -0.66
N CYS A 83 21.73 -6.51 -0.80
CA CYS A 83 21.97 -5.12 -0.37
C CYS A 83 20.73 -4.51 0.26
N ASN A 84 20.93 -3.57 1.18
CA ASN A 84 19.84 -2.84 1.83
C ASN A 84 19.22 -1.77 0.92
N TRP A 85 17.95 -1.49 1.13
CA TRP A 85 17.19 -0.45 0.41
C TRP A 85 17.54 0.94 0.94
N THR A 86 17.64 1.90 0.02
CA THR A 86 17.83 3.30 0.40
C THR A 86 16.49 3.96 0.72
N GLN A 87 16.54 5.10 1.41
CA GLN A 87 15.33 5.93 1.61
C GLN A 87 14.76 6.43 0.28
N PHE A 88 15.59 6.59 -0.74
CA PHE A 88 15.17 6.96 -2.08
C PHE A 88 14.34 5.84 -2.72
N ASP A 89 14.75 4.58 -2.59
CA ASP A 89 14.03 3.43 -3.10
C ASP A 89 12.64 3.30 -2.45
N LEU A 90 12.59 3.39 -1.13
CA LEU A 90 11.34 3.34 -0.37
C LEU A 90 10.42 4.54 -0.67
N GLY A 91 11.01 5.73 -0.86
CA GLY A 91 10.29 6.93 -1.26
C GLY A 91 9.64 6.81 -2.64
N TRP A 92 10.33 6.20 -3.62
CA TRP A 92 9.77 5.91 -4.94
C TRP A 92 8.61 4.93 -4.87
N MET A 93 8.73 3.85 -4.10
CA MET A 93 7.64 2.89 -3.90
C MET A 93 6.41 3.57 -3.29
N TYR A 94 6.62 4.43 -2.31
CA TYR A 94 5.55 5.21 -1.69
C TYR A 94 4.88 6.18 -2.67
N THR A 95 5.64 6.86 -3.51
CA THR A 95 5.12 7.75 -4.56
C THR A 95 4.29 6.96 -5.57
N LEU A 96 4.78 5.79 -6.00
CA LEU A 96 4.10 4.91 -6.94
C LEU A 96 2.76 4.41 -6.37
N PHE A 97 2.71 4.12 -5.08
CA PHE A 97 1.48 3.78 -4.37
C PHE A 97 0.42 4.89 -4.52
N PHE A 98 0.76 6.17 -4.30
CA PHE A 98 -0.20 7.27 -4.45
C PHE A 98 -0.62 7.50 -5.91
N VAL A 99 0.29 7.35 -6.85
CA VAL A 99 -0.03 7.43 -8.29
C VAL A 99 -1.04 6.35 -8.67
N LEU A 100 -0.79 5.11 -8.28
CA LEU A 100 -1.70 3.99 -8.54
C LEU A 100 -3.05 4.16 -7.82
N LEU A 101 -3.05 4.70 -6.61
CA LEU A 101 -4.25 5.01 -5.86
C LEU A 101 -5.10 6.04 -6.61
N GLY A 102 -4.50 7.14 -7.09
CA GLY A 102 -5.19 8.16 -7.88
C GLY A 102 -5.72 7.63 -9.21
N CYS A 103 -4.90 6.88 -9.94
CA CYS A 103 -5.30 6.24 -11.20
C CYS A 103 -6.45 5.24 -10.99
N SER A 104 -6.38 4.42 -9.95
CA SER A 104 -7.44 3.46 -9.64
C SER A 104 -8.76 4.17 -9.32
N ALA A 105 -8.74 5.26 -8.56
CA ALA A 105 -9.92 6.04 -8.26
C ALA A 105 -10.57 6.62 -9.53
N ALA A 106 -9.76 7.13 -10.46
CA ALA A 106 -10.24 7.67 -11.73
C ALA A 106 -10.85 6.59 -12.63
N LEU A 107 -10.20 5.43 -12.74
CA LEU A 107 -10.64 4.35 -13.64
C LEU A 107 -11.87 3.60 -13.10
N TRP A 108 -11.94 3.39 -11.79
CA TRP A 108 -12.96 2.54 -11.17
C TRP A 108 -14.12 3.33 -10.54
N GLY A 109 -14.09 4.67 -10.58
CA GLY A 109 -15.14 5.52 -10.04
C GLY A 109 -16.52 5.22 -10.64
N SER A 110 -16.61 5.10 -11.96
CA SER A 110 -17.88 4.79 -12.64
C SER A 110 -18.38 3.36 -12.32
N TRP A 111 -17.48 2.42 -12.14
CA TRP A 111 -17.82 1.06 -11.72
C TRP A 111 -18.36 1.05 -10.28
N LEU A 112 -17.77 1.84 -9.40
CA LEU A 112 -18.23 2.01 -8.01
C LEU A 112 -19.68 2.47 -7.94
N GLU A 113 -20.04 3.48 -8.74
CA GLU A 113 -21.41 4.01 -8.80
C GLU A 113 -22.43 2.97 -9.28
N ARG A 114 -22.02 2.11 -10.23
CA ARG A 114 -22.90 1.07 -10.81
C ARG A 114 -23.02 -0.15 -9.90
N SER A 115 -21.91 -0.56 -9.29
CA SER A 115 -21.82 -1.81 -8.50
C SER A 115 -22.36 -1.68 -7.07
N GLY A 116 -22.39 -0.43 -6.56
CA GLY A 116 -22.81 -0.13 -5.20
C GLY A 116 -21.72 -0.34 -4.14
N PRO A 117 -21.89 0.28 -2.96
CA PRO A 117 -20.83 0.40 -1.95
C PRO A 117 -20.40 -0.94 -1.33
N ARG A 118 -21.30 -1.91 -1.20
CA ARG A 118 -20.97 -3.22 -0.60
C ARG A 118 -20.04 -4.05 -1.47
N LYS A 119 -20.32 -4.14 -2.78
CA LYS A 119 -19.44 -4.85 -3.72
C LYS A 119 -18.10 -4.18 -3.83
N ALA A 120 -18.10 -2.85 -3.96
CA ALA A 120 -16.88 -2.08 -4.02
C ALA A 120 -16.04 -2.21 -2.75
N GLY A 121 -16.67 -2.15 -1.57
CA GLY A 121 -16.00 -2.36 -0.30
C GLY A 121 -15.36 -3.74 -0.18
N LEU A 122 -16.05 -4.79 -0.59
CA LEU A 122 -15.50 -6.15 -0.58
C LEU A 122 -14.28 -6.29 -1.51
N VAL A 123 -14.38 -5.79 -2.74
CA VAL A 123 -13.27 -5.82 -3.70
C VAL A 123 -12.09 -5.01 -3.18
N SER A 124 -12.34 -3.79 -2.67
CA SER A 124 -11.30 -2.94 -2.10
C SER A 124 -10.59 -3.60 -0.91
N THR A 125 -11.34 -4.26 -0.03
CA THR A 125 -10.78 -4.98 1.12
C THR A 125 -9.90 -6.14 0.67
N LEU A 126 -10.34 -6.93 -0.30
CA LEU A 126 -9.56 -8.04 -0.84
C LEU A 126 -8.27 -7.55 -1.51
N CYS A 127 -8.36 -6.49 -2.32
CA CYS A 127 -7.18 -5.88 -2.94
C CYS A 127 -6.20 -5.32 -1.90
N TRP A 128 -6.72 -4.62 -0.88
CA TRP A 128 -5.92 -4.04 0.19
C TRP A 128 -5.20 -5.11 1.01
N CYS A 129 -5.94 -6.09 1.51
CA CYS A 129 -5.36 -7.19 2.30
C CYS A 129 -4.39 -8.03 1.45
N GLY A 130 -4.73 -8.30 0.18
CA GLY A 130 -3.85 -9.01 -0.74
C GLY A 130 -2.54 -8.26 -0.99
N GLY A 131 -2.62 -6.94 -1.19
CA GLY A 131 -1.44 -6.08 -1.33
C GLY A 131 -0.55 -6.08 -0.09
N LEU A 132 -1.14 -5.98 1.10
CA LEU A 132 -0.39 -6.04 2.36
C LEU A 132 0.30 -7.40 2.56
N LEU A 133 -0.36 -8.50 2.20
CA LEU A 133 0.25 -9.84 2.26
C LEU A 133 1.41 -9.98 1.28
N LEU A 134 1.26 -9.48 0.06
CA LEU A 134 2.35 -9.46 -0.93
C LEU A 134 3.51 -8.59 -0.45
N SER A 135 3.24 -7.41 0.10
CA SER A 135 4.26 -6.55 0.71
C SER A 135 5.00 -7.25 1.86
N ALA A 136 4.28 -7.96 2.73
CA ALA A 136 4.89 -8.73 3.82
C ALA A 136 5.81 -9.83 3.29
N LEU A 137 5.39 -10.54 2.23
CA LEU A 137 6.23 -11.52 1.54
C LEU A 137 7.45 -10.85 0.88
N GLY A 138 7.27 -9.70 0.24
CA GLY A 138 8.34 -8.91 -0.35
C GLY A 138 9.40 -8.49 0.68
N ILE A 139 8.98 -8.04 1.85
CA ILE A 139 9.87 -7.72 2.96
C ILE A 139 10.59 -8.98 3.46
N TYR A 140 9.88 -10.09 3.64
CA TYR A 140 10.44 -11.34 4.11
C TYR A 140 11.47 -11.94 3.15
N THR A 141 11.17 -11.88 1.83
CA THR A 141 12.08 -12.36 0.78
C THR A 141 13.10 -11.31 0.33
N HIS A 142 13.06 -10.10 0.90
CA HIS A 142 13.88 -8.95 0.55
C HIS A 142 13.81 -8.60 -0.95
N GLN A 143 12.60 -8.55 -1.50
CA GLN A 143 12.35 -8.22 -2.90
C GLN A 143 11.46 -6.98 -3.01
N LEU A 144 12.04 -5.86 -3.40
CA LEU A 144 11.36 -4.56 -3.44
C LEU A 144 10.19 -4.53 -4.43
N TRP A 145 10.26 -5.27 -5.53
CA TRP A 145 9.20 -5.30 -6.56
C TRP A 145 7.86 -5.91 -6.08
N MET A 146 7.88 -6.66 -4.97
CA MET A 146 6.67 -7.24 -4.37
C MET A 146 5.98 -6.30 -3.38
N MET A 147 6.62 -5.20 -3.01
CA MET A 147 6.05 -4.18 -2.14
C MET A 147 5.15 -3.21 -2.88
#